data_273fb85f58da4a8366e55eaa89eb36e7
#
_entry.id   273fb85f58da4a8366e55eaa89eb36e7
#
_cell.length_a   1.000
_cell.length_b   1.000
_cell.length_c   1.000
_cell.angle_alpha   90.00
_cell.angle_beta   90.00
_cell.angle_gamma   90.00
#
_symmetry.space_group_name_H-M   'P 1'
#
loop_
_entity.id
_entity.type
_entity.pdbx_description
1 polymer ?
#
loop_
_entity_poly.entity_id
_entity_poly.type
_entity_poly.pdbx_seq_one_letter_code
_entity_poly.pdbx_strand_id
1 'polypeptide(L)'
;MTASARFFASTEPLKYAGPESRDPFSFRWYDKDRVVLGKRMEDHLRFAVAYWHSFTWPGGDPFGGETFLRPWMHGADEMALARAKADVAFDLFRILDVPYFAFHDRDIAPEGASLKESNANVRAIADIFAKKMESEKVRLLWGTANLFSNRRFMAGAATNPDPDVFAFAAAQVKNVLEITHELGGENYVLWGGREGYETLLNTDLKRELDQMGRFLNLVVEHKHKIGFKGTILIEPKPQEPTKHQYDFDVGTVYGLLARAGLEKEVKVNIEANHATLAGHSFEHEIAMAAALGIFGSIDMNKGDAQSGWDTDQFPTNVEDTALAMYEILRAGGFTTGGLNFDAKIRRQSIEPEDLVLAHASAMDVCARALLIAADMIEDGALQKAVDARYAGWDAPAGRALLDKGSSLEAIAARVEAENLDPQPRSGRQERLEALVSSYLR
;
A
#
# COMPACT_ATOMS: atom_id res chain seq x y z
N MET A 1 -27.02 11.27 31.83
CA MET A 1 -26.11 10.86 30.75
C MET A 1 -26.00 12.06 29.81
N THR A 2 -24.92 12.83 29.95
CA THR A 2 -24.60 13.90 29.01
C THR A 2 -24.24 13.24 27.68
N ALA A 3 -24.94 13.61 26.59
CA ALA A 3 -24.59 13.18 25.24
C ALA A 3 -23.10 13.49 25.03
N SER A 4 -22.29 12.46 24.78
CA SER A 4 -20.90 12.64 24.36
C SER A 4 -20.93 13.55 23.16
N ALA A 5 -20.26 14.70 23.25
CA ALA A 5 -20.14 15.60 22.10
C ALA A 5 -19.52 14.78 20.95
N ARG A 6 -20.18 14.78 19.79
CA ARG A 6 -19.66 14.11 18.61
C ARG A 6 -18.31 14.71 18.25
N PHE A 7 -17.36 13.87 17.83
CA PHE A 7 -16.03 14.34 17.44
C PHE A 7 -16.09 15.17 16.15
N PHE A 8 -16.85 14.71 15.15
CA PHE A 8 -17.10 15.47 13.92
C PHE A 8 -18.39 16.29 14.06
N ALA A 9 -18.38 17.52 13.57
CA ALA A 9 -19.55 18.43 13.60
C ALA A 9 -20.73 17.87 12.79
N SER A 10 -20.46 17.16 11.69
CA SER A 10 -21.45 16.45 10.88
C SER A 10 -20.96 15.03 10.62
N THR A 11 -21.89 14.09 10.44
CA THR A 11 -21.63 12.72 10.00
C THR A 11 -22.35 12.40 8.68
N GLU A 12 -22.84 13.43 7.99
CA GLU A 12 -23.42 13.29 6.66
C GLU A 12 -22.32 13.00 5.63
N PRO A 13 -22.56 12.08 4.69
CA PRO A 13 -21.60 11.79 3.63
C PRO A 13 -21.30 13.00 2.74
N LEU A 14 -20.04 13.18 2.41
CA LEU A 14 -19.59 14.14 1.40
C LEU A 14 -20.18 13.77 0.03
N LYS A 15 -20.47 14.79 -0.79
CA LYS A 15 -21.10 14.59 -2.10
C LYS A 15 -20.24 15.15 -3.22
N TYR A 16 -20.34 14.53 -4.37
CA TYR A 16 -19.80 15.10 -5.61
C TYR A 16 -20.54 16.39 -5.97
N ALA A 17 -19.81 17.49 -6.16
CA ALA A 17 -20.33 18.79 -6.51
C ALA A 17 -19.75 19.36 -7.84
N GLY A 18 -18.81 18.63 -8.43
CA GLY A 18 -18.18 18.98 -9.71
C GLY A 18 -16.94 19.87 -9.60
N PRO A 19 -16.16 20.00 -10.68
CA PRO A 19 -14.84 20.63 -10.70
C PRO A 19 -14.86 22.12 -10.27
N GLU A 20 -15.97 22.81 -10.48
CA GLU A 20 -16.12 24.22 -10.15
C GLU A 20 -16.46 24.48 -8.67
N SER A 21 -16.74 23.44 -7.89
CA SER A 21 -17.07 23.59 -6.47
C SER A 21 -15.90 24.23 -5.71
N ARG A 22 -16.24 25.16 -4.83
CA ARG A 22 -15.32 25.78 -3.86
C ARG A 22 -15.61 25.35 -2.43
N ASP A 23 -16.60 24.50 -2.23
CA ASP A 23 -16.90 23.92 -0.94
C ASP A 23 -15.83 22.86 -0.61
N PRO A 24 -15.02 23.04 0.46
CA PRO A 24 -13.99 22.08 0.84
C PRO A 24 -14.56 20.76 1.37
N PHE A 25 -15.85 20.74 1.75
CA PHE A 25 -16.56 19.53 2.20
C PHE A 25 -17.38 18.89 1.09
N SER A 26 -16.91 18.97 -0.15
CA SER A 26 -17.49 18.29 -1.30
C SER A 26 -16.40 17.70 -2.19
N PHE A 27 -16.72 16.65 -2.94
CA PHE A 27 -15.83 16.12 -3.95
C PHE A 27 -15.95 16.91 -5.24
N ARG A 28 -14.80 17.25 -5.80
CA ARG A 28 -14.71 17.94 -7.10
C ARG A 28 -14.51 16.96 -8.26
N TRP A 29 -13.84 15.85 -8.00
CA TRP A 29 -13.46 14.87 -9.00
C TRP A 29 -13.94 13.45 -8.67
N TYR A 30 -14.06 13.12 -7.40
CA TYR A 30 -14.54 11.81 -6.98
C TYR A 30 -16.06 11.73 -7.11
N ASP A 31 -16.51 11.15 -8.22
CA ASP A 31 -17.89 10.73 -8.46
C ASP A 31 -17.90 9.20 -8.52
N LYS A 32 -18.24 8.57 -7.40
CA LYS A 32 -18.08 7.12 -7.20
C LYS A 32 -18.79 6.27 -8.24
N ASP A 33 -19.90 6.75 -8.77
CA ASP A 33 -20.75 6.04 -9.73
C ASP A 33 -20.38 6.34 -11.19
N ARG A 34 -19.49 7.30 -11.44
CA ARG A 34 -19.01 7.62 -12.78
C ARG A 34 -18.29 6.41 -13.38
N VAL A 35 -18.71 6.02 -14.58
CA VAL A 35 -18.07 4.92 -15.31
C VAL A 35 -16.84 5.44 -16.05
N VAL A 36 -15.69 4.81 -15.82
CA VAL A 36 -14.40 5.08 -16.43
C VAL A 36 -13.88 3.77 -17.01
N LEU A 37 -13.54 3.70 -18.29
CA LEU A 37 -13.07 2.49 -18.97
C LEU A 37 -13.96 1.25 -18.68
N GLY A 38 -15.28 1.45 -18.61
CA GLY A 38 -16.25 0.38 -18.42
C GLY A 38 -16.47 -0.09 -16.96
N LYS A 39 -15.84 0.54 -15.98
CA LYS A 39 -15.93 0.21 -14.55
C LYS A 39 -16.23 1.46 -13.73
N ARG A 40 -16.97 1.35 -12.60
CA ARG A 40 -17.23 2.51 -11.75
C ARG A 40 -15.93 3.06 -11.15
N MET A 41 -15.86 4.37 -10.94
CA MET A 41 -14.71 5.03 -10.32
C MET A 41 -14.39 4.45 -8.94
N GLU A 42 -15.39 4.17 -8.11
CA GLU A 42 -15.20 3.52 -6.82
C GLU A 42 -14.52 2.15 -6.94
N ASP A 43 -14.91 1.36 -7.94
CA ASP A 43 -14.37 0.02 -8.16
C ASP A 43 -12.94 0.05 -8.73
N HIS A 44 -12.54 1.14 -9.41
CA HIS A 44 -11.14 1.36 -9.79
C HIS A 44 -10.29 1.74 -8.59
N LEU A 45 -10.73 2.70 -7.77
CA LEU A 45 -9.93 3.34 -6.73
C LEU A 45 -9.92 2.53 -5.42
N ARG A 46 -11.04 1.91 -5.05
CA ARG A 46 -11.17 1.04 -3.88
C ARG A 46 -10.54 1.66 -2.63
N PHE A 47 -10.90 2.92 -2.34
CA PHE A 47 -10.33 3.70 -1.26
C PHE A 47 -10.49 3.04 0.11
N ALA A 48 -9.43 3.07 0.90
CA ALA A 48 -9.42 2.64 2.29
C ALA A 48 -8.80 3.71 3.20
N VAL A 49 -9.28 3.77 4.44
CA VAL A 49 -8.71 4.62 5.49
C VAL A 49 -7.79 3.79 6.37
N ALA A 50 -6.55 4.24 6.56
CA ALA A 50 -5.60 3.67 7.48
C ALA A 50 -5.96 4.01 8.94
N TYR A 51 -6.20 2.97 9.76
CA TYR A 51 -6.66 3.17 11.13
C TYR A 51 -5.59 3.81 12.02
N TRP A 52 -4.31 3.44 11.83
CA TRP A 52 -3.19 3.90 12.67
C TRP A 52 -2.93 5.39 12.56
N HIS A 53 -2.76 5.92 11.38
CA HIS A 53 -2.51 7.34 11.16
C HIS A 53 -3.72 8.22 11.49
N SER A 54 -4.91 7.73 11.19
CA SER A 54 -6.14 8.51 11.38
C SER A 54 -6.57 8.57 12.84
N PHE A 55 -6.38 7.48 13.64
CA PHE A 55 -6.99 7.37 14.96
C PHE A 55 -6.01 7.04 16.08
N THR A 56 -4.79 6.57 15.80
CA THR A 56 -3.82 6.13 16.81
C THR A 56 -2.61 7.06 16.92
N TRP A 57 -2.17 7.66 15.81
CA TRP A 57 -1.04 8.59 15.85
C TRP A 57 -1.39 9.87 16.62
N PRO A 58 -0.56 10.24 17.66
CA PRO A 58 -0.88 11.35 18.55
C PRO A 58 -0.36 12.71 18.04
N GLY A 59 0.19 12.80 16.84
CA GLY A 59 0.79 14.03 16.32
C GLY A 59 2.23 14.26 16.80
N GLY A 60 2.89 13.26 17.40
CA GLY A 60 4.30 13.32 17.78
C GLY A 60 5.24 13.02 16.63
N ASP A 61 6.51 13.44 16.79
CA ASP A 61 7.64 13.11 15.91
C ASP A 61 8.92 12.93 16.77
N PRO A 62 10.08 12.55 16.18
CA PRO A 62 11.32 12.40 16.94
C PRO A 62 11.79 13.65 17.68
N PHE A 63 11.25 14.83 17.37
CA PHE A 63 11.66 16.12 17.92
C PHE A 63 10.62 16.77 18.82
N GLY A 64 9.39 16.25 18.86
CA GLY A 64 8.33 16.80 19.68
C GLY A 64 7.24 15.80 20.04
N GLY A 65 6.63 16.00 21.21
CA GLY A 65 5.56 15.16 21.73
C GLY A 65 4.23 15.35 21.03
N GLU A 66 3.19 14.81 21.63
CA GLU A 66 1.81 14.80 21.16
C GLU A 66 1.25 16.21 20.92
N THR A 67 0.50 16.37 19.83
CA THR A 67 -0.23 17.61 19.53
C THR A 67 -1.74 17.40 19.48
N PHE A 68 -2.22 16.16 19.36
CA PHE A 68 -3.63 15.83 19.26
C PHE A 68 -4.22 15.50 20.63
N LEU A 69 -5.27 16.23 21.04
CA LEU A 69 -6.03 15.99 22.25
C LEU A 69 -7.35 15.27 21.94
N ARG A 70 -7.24 14.05 21.43
CA ARG A 70 -8.40 13.27 21.00
C ARG A 70 -9.00 12.50 22.19
N PRO A 71 -10.35 12.47 22.34
CA PRO A 71 -11.02 11.90 23.50
C PRO A 71 -10.74 10.41 23.77
N TRP A 72 -10.35 9.66 22.74
CA TRP A 72 -10.07 8.22 22.83
C TRP A 72 -8.60 7.87 23.05
N MET A 73 -7.71 8.87 23.22
CA MET A 73 -6.27 8.61 23.39
C MET A 73 -5.84 8.53 24.85
N HIS A 74 -6.63 9.10 25.77
CA HIS A 74 -6.26 9.19 27.18
C HIS A 74 -7.41 8.73 28.08
N GLY A 75 -7.11 7.81 29.02
CA GLY A 75 -8.05 7.29 30.01
C GLY A 75 -7.53 6.01 30.67
N ALA A 76 -8.19 5.58 31.73
CA ALA A 76 -7.78 4.41 32.52
C ALA A 76 -8.32 3.08 31.94
N ASP A 77 -9.43 3.09 31.22
CA ASP A 77 -10.02 1.89 30.60
C ASP A 77 -9.67 1.88 29.10
N GLU A 78 -8.56 1.23 28.77
CA GLU A 78 -8.05 1.14 27.40
C GLU A 78 -9.05 0.45 26.44
N MET A 79 -9.82 -0.53 26.92
CA MET A 79 -10.85 -1.18 26.11
C MET A 79 -12.06 -0.29 25.86
N ALA A 80 -12.42 0.59 26.81
CA ALA A 80 -13.45 1.61 26.57
C ALA A 80 -12.97 2.65 25.56
N LEU A 81 -11.69 3.06 25.61
CA LEU A 81 -11.08 3.94 24.62
C LEU A 81 -11.03 3.29 23.22
N ALA A 82 -10.71 2.00 23.13
CA ALA A 82 -10.72 1.26 21.88
C ALA A 82 -12.13 1.22 21.25
N ARG A 83 -13.18 1.05 22.05
CA ARG A 83 -14.58 1.12 21.58
C ARG A 83 -14.96 2.53 21.08
N ALA A 84 -14.60 3.56 21.85
CA ALA A 84 -14.87 4.95 21.46
C ALA A 84 -14.14 5.32 20.16
N LYS A 85 -12.89 4.86 20.01
CA LYS A 85 -12.11 5.01 18.78
C LYS A 85 -12.79 4.33 17.59
N ALA A 86 -13.34 3.12 17.78
CA ALA A 86 -14.11 2.42 16.75
C ALA A 86 -15.35 3.21 16.29
N ASP A 87 -16.06 3.85 17.23
CA ASP A 87 -17.23 4.68 16.88
C ASP A 87 -16.83 5.85 15.98
N VAL A 88 -15.78 6.58 16.34
CA VAL A 88 -15.27 7.72 15.56
C VAL A 88 -14.72 7.29 14.20
N ALA A 89 -14.06 6.12 14.13
CA ALA A 89 -13.54 5.60 12.87
C ALA A 89 -14.65 5.34 11.87
N PHE A 90 -15.72 4.68 12.27
CA PHE A 90 -16.86 4.41 11.40
C PHE A 90 -17.65 5.68 11.05
N ASP A 91 -17.68 6.70 11.93
CA ASP A 91 -18.21 8.02 11.57
C ASP A 91 -17.38 8.65 10.43
N LEU A 92 -16.04 8.59 10.48
CA LEU A 92 -15.20 9.10 9.38
C LEU A 92 -15.44 8.33 8.08
N PHE A 93 -15.50 6.99 8.14
CA PHE A 93 -15.73 6.17 6.94
C PHE A 93 -17.05 6.53 6.26
N ARG A 94 -18.10 6.78 7.04
CA ARG A 94 -19.40 7.25 6.54
C ARG A 94 -19.32 8.65 5.95
N ILE A 95 -18.64 9.61 6.62
CA ILE A 95 -18.46 10.97 6.10
C ILE A 95 -17.76 10.95 4.73
N LEU A 96 -16.71 10.13 4.59
CA LEU A 96 -15.95 10.02 3.36
C LEU A 96 -16.64 9.14 2.31
N ASP A 97 -17.67 8.38 2.70
CA ASP A 97 -18.34 7.37 1.86
C ASP A 97 -17.31 6.40 1.24
N VAL A 98 -16.32 5.95 2.05
CA VAL A 98 -15.28 5.02 1.59
C VAL A 98 -15.71 3.58 1.75
N PRO A 99 -15.39 2.70 0.76
CA PRO A 99 -15.80 1.30 0.82
C PRO A 99 -14.94 0.43 1.73
N TYR A 100 -13.75 0.89 2.14
CA TYR A 100 -12.79 0.06 2.87
C TYR A 100 -12.06 0.81 3.99
N PHE A 101 -11.46 0.02 4.88
CA PHE A 101 -10.46 0.45 5.87
C PHE A 101 -9.39 -0.64 6.04
N ALA A 102 -8.27 -0.28 6.70
CA ALA A 102 -7.19 -1.19 7.04
C ALA A 102 -6.72 -0.95 8.48
N PHE A 103 -6.19 -2.00 9.16
CA PHE A 103 -5.74 -1.86 10.54
C PHE A 103 -4.56 -2.79 10.89
N HIS A 104 -3.79 -2.38 11.93
CA HIS A 104 -2.96 -3.28 12.73
C HIS A 104 -3.69 -3.68 14.01
N ASP A 105 -3.46 -4.88 14.50
CA ASP A 105 -4.15 -5.40 15.70
C ASP A 105 -3.98 -4.49 16.92
N ARG A 106 -2.79 -3.86 17.10
CA ARG A 106 -2.50 -2.97 18.23
C ARG A 106 -3.09 -1.56 18.09
N ASP A 107 -3.49 -1.18 16.90
CA ASP A 107 -4.20 0.08 16.68
C ASP A 107 -5.67 -0.01 17.13
N ILE A 108 -6.28 -1.17 16.94
CA ILE A 108 -7.70 -1.37 17.26
C ILE A 108 -7.93 -1.79 18.70
N ALA A 109 -6.97 -2.49 19.33
CA ALA A 109 -7.10 -2.99 20.69
C ALA A 109 -5.78 -2.93 21.48
N PRO A 110 -5.81 -2.68 22.80
CA PRO A 110 -4.61 -2.64 23.61
C PRO A 110 -3.98 -4.03 23.76
N GLU A 111 -2.66 -4.05 23.97
CA GLU A 111 -1.93 -5.23 24.36
C GLU A 111 -2.25 -5.59 25.82
N GLY A 112 -2.58 -6.84 26.09
CA GLY A 112 -2.82 -7.35 27.45
C GLY A 112 -1.53 -7.84 28.11
N ALA A 113 -1.64 -8.29 29.36
CA ALA A 113 -0.54 -8.86 30.11
C ALA A 113 0.00 -10.20 29.54
N SER A 114 -0.73 -10.80 28.61
CA SER A 114 -0.36 -12.03 27.91
C SER A 114 -0.86 -12.01 26.47
N LEU A 115 -0.28 -12.84 25.59
CA LEU A 115 -0.77 -13.02 24.22
C LEU A 115 -2.25 -13.46 24.20
N LYS A 116 -2.65 -14.32 25.14
CA LYS A 116 -4.04 -14.78 25.27
C LYS A 116 -4.99 -13.60 25.54
N GLU A 117 -4.64 -12.71 26.43
CA GLU A 117 -5.43 -11.52 26.74
C GLU A 117 -5.43 -10.54 25.57
N SER A 118 -4.27 -10.27 24.97
CA SER A 118 -4.15 -9.45 23.77
C SER A 118 -5.06 -9.95 22.65
N ASN A 119 -5.07 -11.26 22.40
CA ASN A 119 -5.92 -11.89 21.39
C ASN A 119 -7.41 -11.75 21.75
N ALA A 120 -7.78 -11.84 23.03
CA ALA A 120 -9.16 -11.64 23.48
C ALA A 120 -9.59 -10.17 23.29
N ASN A 121 -8.71 -9.20 23.56
CA ASN A 121 -8.97 -7.77 23.32
C ASN A 121 -9.22 -7.47 21.85
N VAL A 122 -8.34 -7.96 20.94
CA VAL A 122 -8.51 -7.79 19.49
C VAL A 122 -9.82 -8.41 19.03
N ARG A 123 -10.15 -9.62 19.49
CA ARG A 123 -11.40 -10.29 19.13
C ARG A 123 -12.64 -9.52 19.57
N ALA A 124 -12.62 -8.96 20.80
CA ALA A 124 -13.73 -8.14 21.29
C ALA A 124 -13.99 -6.89 20.45
N ILE A 125 -12.95 -6.26 19.89
CA ILE A 125 -13.09 -5.13 18.98
C ILE A 125 -13.49 -5.61 17.57
N ALA A 126 -12.96 -6.74 17.09
CA ALA A 126 -13.34 -7.33 15.83
C ALA A 126 -14.84 -7.67 15.78
N ASP A 127 -15.43 -8.15 16.88
CA ASP A 127 -16.89 -8.38 17.00
C ASP A 127 -17.70 -7.08 16.87
N ILE A 128 -17.16 -5.96 17.32
CA ILE A 128 -17.76 -4.63 17.15
C ILE A 128 -17.64 -4.20 15.69
N PHE A 129 -16.45 -4.39 15.09
CA PHE A 129 -16.23 -4.08 13.69
C PHE A 129 -17.17 -4.85 12.78
N ALA A 130 -17.35 -6.15 12.98
CA ALA A 130 -18.26 -6.96 12.19
C ALA A 130 -19.68 -6.37 12.12
N LYS A 131 -20.21 -5.92 13.27
CA LYS A 131 -21.54 -5.27 13.35
C LYS A 131 -21.58 -3.91 12.64
N LYS A 132 -20.53 -3.10 12.82
CA LYS A 132 -20.43 -1.79 12.17
C LYS A 132 -20.23 -1.91 10.66
N MET A 133 -19.40 -2.85 10.21
CA MET A 133 -19.20 -3.14 8.79
C MET A 133 -20.52 -3.52 8.10
N GLU A 134 -21.35 -4.34 8.75
CA GLU A 134 -22.67 -4.71 8.24
C GLU A 134 -23.61 -3.50 8.16
N SER A 135 -23.67 -2.68 9.22
CA SER A 135 -24.58 -1.53 9.30
C SER A 135 -24.19 -0.38 8.36
N GLU A 136 -22.88 -0.08 8.25
CA GLU A 136 -22.33 1.03 7.46
C GLU A 136 -21.92 0.61 6.04
N LYS A 137 -21.96 -0.71 5.73
CA LYS A 137 -21.55 -1.29 4.44
C LYS A 137 -20.09 -1.00 4.06
N VAL A 138 -19.23 -0.87 5.06
CA VAL A 138 -17.79 -0.72 4.90
C VAL A 138 -17.14 -2.08 5.04
N ARG A 139 -16.13 -2.37 4.22
CA ARG A 139 -15.43 -3.65 4.18
C ARG A 139 -13.97 -3.50 4.67
N LEU A 140 -13.36 -4.61 5.04
CA LEU A 140 -11.95 -4.65 5.41
C LEU A 140 -11.09 -4.89 4.15
N LEU A 141 -10.22 -3.93 3.81
CA LEU A 141 -9.25 -4.12 2.74
C LEU A 141 -8.16 -5.08 3.18
N TRP A 142 -7.57 -4.83 4.36
CA TRP A 142 -6.61 -5.73 4.98
C TRP A 142 -6.49 -5.51 6.49
N GLY A 143 -6.13 -6.57 7.19
CA GLY A 143 -5.67 -6.53 8.57
C GLY A 143 -4.24 -7.04 8.66
N THR A 144 -3.52 -6.68 9.73
CA THR A 144 -2.18 -7.17 10.01
C THR A 144 -1.83 -7.17 11.48
N ALA A 145 -0.83 -7.94 11.86
CA ALA A 145 -0.22 -7.93 13.19
C ALA A 145 0.87 -6.86 13.26
N ASN A 146 0.85 -6.02 14.29
CA ASN A 146 1.95 -5.11 14.59
C ASN A 146 3.12 -5.90 15.19
N LEU A 147 4.15 -6.15 14.38
CA LEU A 147 5.35 -6.89 14.74
C LEU A 147 6.59 -6.00 14.89
N PHE A 148 6.40 -4.71 15.19
CA PHE A 148 7.48 -3.73 15.19
C PHE A 148 7.47 -2.77 16.38
N SER A 149 6.31 -2.39 16.95
CA SER A 149 6.22 -1.37 17.99
C SER A 149 6.68 -1.86 19.37
N ASN A 150 6.37 -3.12 19.74
CA ASN A 150 6.75 -3.63 21.03
C ASN A 150 8.27 -3.91 21.08
N ARG A 151 8.91 -3.59 22.23
CA ARG A 151 10.35 -3.78 22.46
C ARG A 151 10.88 -5.20 22.13
N ARG A 152 10.03 -6.23 22.21
CA ARG A 152 10.43 -7.61 21.86
C ARG A 152 10.87 -7.73 20.41
N PHE A 153 10.32 -6.90 19.53
CA PHE A 153 10.62 -6.89 18.10
C PHE A 153 11.76 -5.92 17.70
N MET A 154 12.52 -5.41 18.67
CA MET A 154 13.59 -4.42 18.37
C MET A 154 14.66 -4.90 17.37
N ALA A 155 14.82 -6.22 17.23
CA ALA A 155 15.75 -6.85 16.28
C ALA A 155 15.00 -7.73 15.24
N GLY A 156 13.81 -7.29 14.82
CA GLY A 156 12.94 -8.06 13.93
C GLY A 156 11.98 -8.99 14.65
N ALA A 157 11.08 -9.57 13.92
CA ALA A 157 10.14 -10.61 14.33
C ALA A 157 10.49 -11.93 13.64
N ALA A 158 10.33 -12.00 12.32
CA ALA A 158 10.67 -13.17 11.52
C ALA A 158 12.19 -13.42 11.45
N THR A 159 12.99 -12.34 11.41
CA THR A 159 14.45 -12.40 11.34
C THR A 159 15.15 -12.33 12.70
N ASN A 160 14.36 -12.28 13.81
CA ASN A 160 14.92 -12.12 15.15
C ASN A 160 15.92 -13.23 15.49
N PRO A 161 17.07 -12.89 16.12
CA PRO A 161 18.04 -13.87 16.60
C PRO A 161 17.51 -14.77 17.72
N ASP A 162 16.43 -14.36 18.41
CA ASP A 162 15.76 -15.15 19.46
C ASP A 162 14.59 -15.95 18.88
N PRO A 163 14.63 -17.29 18.88
CA PRO A 163 13.55 -18.12 18.36
C PRO A 163 12.22 -17.98 19.09
N ASP A 164 12.22 -17.55 20.36
CA ASP A 164 10.97 -17.33 21.10
C ASP A 164 10.23 -16.08 20.58
N VAL A 165 10.96 -15.06 20.09
CA VAL A 165 10.36 -13.89 19.44
C VAL A 165 9.73 -14.29 18.09
N PHE A 166 10.41 -15.10 17.28
CA PHE A 166 9.85 -15.67 16.05
C PHE A 166 8.56 -16.45 16.34
N ALA A 167 8.57 -17.31 17.36
CA ALA A 167 7.40 -18.10 17.76
C ALA A 167 6.24 -17.22 18.25
N PHE A 168 6.54 -16.17 19.03
CA PHE A 168 5.54 -15.20 19.49
C PHE A 168 4.91 -14.44 18.30
N ALA A 169 5.74 -13.97 17.37
CA ALA A 169 5.30 -13.27 16.17
C ALA A 169 4.39 -14.17 15.30
N ALA A 170 4.79 -15.42 15.07
CA ALA A 170 3.99 -16.38 14.33
C ALA A 170 2.61 -16.64 14.98
N ALA A 171 2.56 -16.72 16.31
CA ALA A 171 1.32 -16.89 17.06
C ALA A 171 0.41 -15.64 16.98
N GLN A 172 0.98 -14.44 17.00
CA GLN A 172 0.25 -13.18 16.82
C GLN A 172 -0.30 -13.08 15.38
N VAL A 173 0.51 -13.34 14.34
CA VAL A 173 0.09 -13.36 12.93
C VAL A 173 -1.04 -14.36 12.72
N LYS A 174 -0.91 -15.59 13.27
CA LYS A 174 -1.98 -16.59 13.17
C LYS A 174 -3.33 -16.05 13.62
N ASN A 175 -3.39 -15.43 14.80
CA ASN A 175 -4.64 -14.90 15.34
C ASN A 175 -5.21 -13.76 14.49
N VAL A 176 -4.36 -12.82 14.03
CA VAL A 176 -4.82 -11.67 13.26
C VAL A 176 -5.22 -12.06 11.83
N LEU A 177 -4.55 -13.04 11.23
CA LEU A 177 -4.94 -13.59 9.93
C LEU A 177 -6.31 -14.29 10.01
N GLU A 178 -6.57 -15.04 11.08
CA GLU A 178 -7.89 -15.65 11.33
C GLU A 178 -8.98 -14.59 11.51
N ILE A 179 -8.73 -13.54 12.28
CA ILE A 179 -9.66 -12.40 12.45
C ILE A 179 -9.89 -11.68 11.12
N THR A 180 -8.84 -11.45 10.34
CA THR A 180 -8.96 -10.83 9.00
C THR A 180 -9.83 -11.68 8.08
N HIS A 181 -9.66 -13.00 8.12
CA HIS A 181 -10.49 -13.94 7.37
C HIS A 181 -11.96 -13.90 7.82
N GLU A 182 -12.22 -13.93 9.13
CA GLU A 182 -13.56 -13.87 9.72
C GLU A 182 -14.31 -12.58 9.40
N LEU A 183 -13.57 -11.44 9.36
CA LEU A 183 -14.11 -10.13 8.95
C LEU A 183 -14.27 -10.00 7.42
N GLY A 184 -13.93 -11.02 6.63
CA GLY A 184 -14.03 -10.97 5.18
C GLY A 184 -13.00 -10.04 4.54
N GLY A 185 -11.84 -9.86 5.19
CA GLY A 185 -10.74 -9.05 4.64
C GLY A 185 -10.28 -9.57 3.28
N GLU A 186 -9.96 -8.66 2.39
CA GLU A 186 -9.57 -9.00 1.02
C GLU A 186 -8.07 -9.30 0.89
N ASN A 187 -7.25 -8.82 1.84
CA ASN A 187 -5.81 -9.07 1.88
C ASN A 187 -5.32 -9.18 3.33
N TYR A 188 -4.07 -9.61 3.49
CA TYR A 188 -3.30 -9.55 4.72
C TYR A 188 -1.92 -8.98 4.40
N VAL A 189 -1.51 -7.88 5.04
CA VAL A 189 -0.23 -7.21 4.78
C VAL A 189 0.82 -7.63 5.80
N LEU A 190 2.05 -7.73 5.39
CA LEU A 190 3.25 -7.87 6.23
C LEU A 190 4.19 -6.71 5.92
N TRP A 191 4.29 -5.77 6.87
CA TRP A 191 5.29 -4.71 6.83
C TRP A 191 6.51 -5.10 7.66
N GLY A 192 7.67 -5.12 7.02
CA GLY A 192 8.93 -5.60 7.57
C GLY A 192 9.80 -4.53 8.24
N GLY A 193 9.22 -3.51 8.89
CA GLY A 193 9.95 -2.35 9.38
C GLY A 193 11.10 -2.62 10.35
N ARG A 194 11.11 -3.77 11.03
CA ARG A 194 12.22 -4.25 11.88
C ARG A 194 12.97 -5.44 11.28
N GLU A 195 12.54 -5.95 10.14
CA GLU A 195 13.19 -7.06 9.45
C GLU A 195 14.39 -6.54 8.65
N GLY A 196 15.56 -6.57 9.29
CA GLY A 196 16.78 -6.00 8.73
C GLY A 196 17.88 -5.89 9.77
N TYR A 197 18.94 -5.14 9.47
CA TYR A 197 20.10 -5.02 10.34
C TYR A 197 20.72 -3.61 10.35
N GLU A 198 21.38 -3.27 11.45
CA GLU A 198 22.15 -2.03 11.59
C GLU A 198 23.61 -2.19 11.21
N THR A 199 24.19 -3.39 11.48
CA THR A 199 25.60 -3.70 11.24
C THR A 199 25.79 -5.18 10.95
N LEU A 200 26.71 -5.49 10.04
CA LEU A 200 27.10 -6.87 9.72
C LEU A 200 27.96 -7.53 10.82
N LEU A 201 28.36 -6.80 11.87
CA LEU A 201 29.22 -7.33 12.92
C LEU A 201 28.52 -8.38 13.80
N ASN A 202 27.19 -8.37 13.85
CA ASN A 202 26.36 -9.27 14.65
C ASN A 202 25.23 -9.93 13.84
N THR A 203 25.26 -9.87 12.50
CA THR A 203 24.19 -10.34 11.62
C THR A 203 24.62 -11.54 10.81
N ASP A 204 23.85 -12.62 10.85
CA ASP A 204 23.97 -13.77 9.94
C ASP A 204 22.91 -13.62 8.83
N LEU A 205 23.26 -12.88 7.78
CA LEU A 205 22.35 -12.57 6.65
C LEU A 205 21.69 -13.83 6.06
N LYS A 206 22.47 -14.91 5.89
CA LYS A 206 21.92 -16.12 5.30
C LYS A 206 20.83 -16.72 6.17
N ARG A 207 21.08 -16.77 7.47
CA ARG A 207 20.16 -17.31 8.47
C ARG A 207 18.88 -16.46 8.51
N GLU A 208 18.99 -15.15 8.61
CA GLU A 208 17.86 -14.24 8.69
C GLU A 208 16.96 -14.31 7.43
N LEU A 209 17.57 -14.37 6.23
CA LEU A 209 16.84 -14.60 4.98
C LEU A 209 16.12 -15.96 4.94
N ASP A 210 16.76 -17.03 5.45
CA ASP A 210 16.13 -18.35 5.55
C ASP A 210 14.96 -18.35 6.56
N GLN A 211 15.11 -17.65 7.69
CA GLN A 211 14.06 -17.47 8.69
C GLN A 211 12.86 -16.69 8.12
N MET A 212 13.12 -15.59 7.42
CA MET A 212 12.07 -14.80 6.76
C MET A 212 11.30 -15.63 5.74
N GLY A 213 12.02 -16.39 4.89
CA GLY A 213 11.39 -17.32 3.95
C GLY A 213 10.55 -18.38 4.65
N ARG A 214 11.02 -18.95 5.77
CA ARG A 214 10.23 -19.91 6.56
C ARG A 214 9.00 -19.28 7.18
N PHE A 215 9.12 -18.06 7.72
CA PHE A 215 7.98 -17.34 8.32
C PHE A 215 6.88 -17.10 7.28
N LEU A 216 7.23 -16.60 6.10
CA LEU A 216 6.28 -16.39 5.00
C LEU A 216 5.61 -17.70 4.55
N ASN A 217 6.36 -18.79 4.46
CA ASN A 217 5.80 -20.10 4.16
C ASN A 217 4.77 -20.53 5.22
N LEU A 218 5.03 -20.31 6.52
CA LEU A 218 4.07 -20.61 7.60
C LEU A 218 2.78 -19.79 7.46
N VAL A 219 2.88 -18.51 7.06
CA VAL A 219 1.71 -17.65 6.82
C VAL A 219 0.88 -18.17 5.65
N VAL A 220 1.53 -18.52 4.52
CA VAL A 220 0.85 -19.06 3.34
C VAL A 220 0.24 -20.44 3.61
N GLU A 221 0.97 -21.33 4.29
CA GLU A 221 0.43 -22.64 4.74
C GLU A 221 -0.83 -22.46 5.59
N HIS A 222 -0.80 -21.50 6.53
CA HIS A 222 -1.94 -21.21 7.40
C HIS A 222 -3.11 -20.58 6.64
N LYS A 223 -2.84 -19.62 5.74
CA LYS A 223 -3.82 -19.05 4.80
C LYS A 223 -4.63 -20.17 4.11
N HIS A 224 -3.92 -21.12 3.50
CA HIS A 224 -4.57 -22.24 2.81
C HIS A 224 -5.35 -23.15 3.76
N LYS A 225 -4.79 -23.44 4.94
CA LYS A 225 -5.42 -24.27 5.98
C LYS A 225 -6.77 -23.71 6.44
N ILE A 226 -6.88 -22.39 6.65
CA ILE A 226 -8.14 -21.76 7.10
C ILE A 226 -9.07 -21.40 5.93
N GLY A 227 -8.64 -21.59 4.69
CA GLY A 227 -9.42 -21.28 3.49
C GLY A 227 -9.51 -19.80 3.15
N PHE A 228 -8.61 -18.96 3.69
CA PHE A 228 -8.57 -17.54 3.37
C PHE A 228 -8.25 -17.33 1.88
N LYS A 229 -9.15 -16.65 1.16
CA LYS A 229 -9.03 -16.41 -0.28
C LYS A 229 -8.33 -15.09 -0.63
N GLY A 230 -8.13 -14.25 0.38
CA GLY A 230 -7.43 -12.97 0.22
C GLY A 230 -5.96 -13.15 -0.15
N THR A 231 -5.32 -12.07 -0.56
CA THR A 231 -3.91 -12.05 -0.96
C THR A 231 -3.02 -11.75 0.23
N ILE A 232 -1.91 -12.49 0.38
CA ILE A 232 -0.82 -12.09 1.28
C ILE A 232 0.04 -11.06 0.55
N LEU A 233 0.32 -9.95 1.22
CA LEU A 233 1.09 -8.84 0.67
C LEU A 233 2.31 -8.57 1.54
N ILE A 234 3.45 -8.25 0.91
CA ILE A 234 4.60 -7.64 1.55
C ILE A 234 4.64 -6.17 1.14
N GLU A 235 4.93 -5.31 2.11
CA GLU A 235 5.08 -3.89 1.89
C GLU A 235 6.57 -3.53 1.89
N PRO A 236 7.16 -3.21 0.72
CA PRO A 236 8.57 -2.88 0.62
C PRO A 236 8.91 -1.55 1.31
N LYS A 237 10.06 -1.52 1.99
CA LYS A 237 10.66 -0.30 2.53
C LYS A 237 12.17 -0.44 2.59
N PRO A 238 12.97 0.55 2.12
CA PRO A 238 14.42 0.39 2.07
C PRO A 238 15.11 0.53 3.42
N GLN A 239 14.56 1.40 4.28
CA GLN A 239 15.15 1.81 5.55
C GLN A 239 14.08 2.48 6.42
N GLU A 240 14.45 2.79 7.70
CA GLU A 240 13.59 3.46 8.67
C GLU A 240 12.39 2.58 9.09
N PRO A 241 12.45 2.06 10.31
CA PRO A 241 13.42 2.36 11.37
C PRO A 241 14.74 1.59 11.30
N THR A 242 14.83 0.48 10.56
CA THR A 242 16.05 -0.32 10.44
C THR A 242 16.90 0.20 9.28
N LYS A 243 18.21 0.27 9.47
CA LYS A 243 19.12 0.86 8.47
C LYS A 243 19.13 0.13 7.14
N HIS A 244 19.08 -1.20 7.17
CA HIS A 244 19.10 -2.07 5.99
C HIS A 244 17.95 -3.06 6.09
N GLN A 245 16.80 -2.74 5.52
CA GLN A 245 15.65 -3.65 5.48
C GLN A 245 15.81 -4.67 4.37
N TYR A 246 15.31 -5.90 4.61
CA TYR A 246 15.42 -7.00 3.65
C TYR A 246 14.45 -6.87 2.47
N ASP A 247 13.38 -6.14 2.65
CA ASP A 247 12.32 -5.89 1.68
C ASP A 247 12.45 -4.52 0.99
N PHE A 248 13.68 -4.15 0.62
CA PHE A 248 14.12 -2.83 0.17
C PHE A 248 13.20 -2.19 -0.89
N ASP A 249 12.84 -2.92 -1.95
CA ASP A 249 12.01 -2.51 -3.08
C ASP A 249 11.30 -3.71 -3.70
N VAL A 250 10.47 -3.48 -4.71
CA VAL A 250 9.73 -4.54 -5.43
C VAL A 250 10.68 -5.59 -6.02
N GLY A 251 11.81 -5.19 -6.60
CA GLY A 251 12.78 -6.12 -7.19
C GLY A 251 13.42 -7.01 -6.14
N THR A 252 13.78 -6.46 -4.98
CA THR A 252 14.35 -7.18 -3.84
C THR A 252 13.33 -8.14 -3.23
N VAL A 253 12.08 -7.69 -3.03
CA VAL A 253 10.99 -8.56 -2.55
C VAL A 253 10.76 -9.74 -3.50
N TYR A 254 10.74 -9.50 -4.82
CA TYR A 254 10.63 -10.60 -5.78
C TYR A 254 11.77 -11.63 -5.63
N GLY A 255 13.00 -11.16 -5.42
CA GLY A 255 14.15 -12.04 -5.15
C GLY A 255 13.98 -12.90 -3.88
N LEU A 256 13.45 -12.29 -2.80
CA LEU A 256 13.11 -13.00 -1.55
C LEU A 256 12.02 -14.05 -1.77
N LEU A 257 10.95 -13.67 -2.48
CA LEU A 257 9.84 -14.56 -2.78
C LEU A 257 10.27 -15.74 -3.65
N ALA A 258 11.06 -15.50 -4.70
CA ALA A 258 11.61 -16.54 -5.58
C ALA A 258 12.53 -17.50 -4.81
N ARG A 259 13.38 -16.99 -3.89
CA ARG A 259 14.21 -17.81 -3.00
C ARG A 259 13.37 -18.71 -2.09
N ALA A 260 12.21 -18.22 -1.63
CA ALA A 260 11.28 -18.96 -0.75
C ALA A 260 10.28 -19.83 -1.52
N GLY A 261 10.22 -19.75 -2.86
CA GLY A 261 9.23 -20.43 -3.70
C GLY A 261 7.81 -19.86 -3.57
N LEU A 262 7.68 -18.57 -3.27
CA LEU A 262 6.43 -17.90 -2.95
C LEU A 262 6.01 -16.82 -3.95
N GLU A 263 6.72 -16.64 -5.07
CA GLU A 263 6.47 -15.61 -6.07
C GLU A 263 5.10 -15.70 -6.76
N LYS A 264 4.39 -16.84 -6.58
CA LYS A 264 3.02 -17.04 -7.08
C LYS A 264 1.94 -16.93 -5.99
N GLU A 265 2.35 -16.87 -4.73
CA GLU A 265 1.45 -16.89 -3.56
C GLU A 265 1.35 -15.51 -2.89
N VAL A 266 2.42 -14.74 -2.96
CA VAL A 266 2.55 -13.45 -2.27
C VAL A 266 2.73 -12.34 -3.31
N LYS A 267 2.14 -11.18 -3.04
CA LYS A 267 2.27 -9.98 -3.86
C LYS A 267 2.81 -8.82 -3.03
N VAL A 268 2.89 -7.63 -3.60
CA VAL A 268 3.36 -6.43 -2.90
C VAL A 268 2.22 -5.44 -2.65
N ASN A 269 2.32 -4.74 -1.51
CA ASN A 269 1.58 -3.53 -1.19
C ASN A 269 2.57 -2.37 -1.30
N ILE A 270 2.47 -1.56 -2.35
CA ILE A 270 3.48 -0.55 -2.66
C ILE A 270 3.08 0.77 -2.01
N GLU A 271 3.95 1.33 -1.17
CA GLU A 271 3.77 2.65 -0.63
C GLU A 271 4.55 3.70 -1.43
N ALA A 272 3.89 4.82 -1.74
CA ALA A 272 4.48 5.87 -2.57
C ALA A 272 5.69 6.54 -1.89
N ASN A 273 5.64 6.77 -0.57
CA ASN A 273 6.77 7.34 0.16
C ASN A 273 7.93 6.35 0.27
N HIS A 274 7.68 5.06 0.45
CA HIS A 274 8.71 4.03 0.47
C HIS A 274 9.45 3.93 -0.87
N ALA A 275 8.74 4.04 -1.99
CA ALA A 275 9.36 4.15 -3.32
C ALA A 275 10.32 5.35 -3.40
N THR A 276 9.88 6.53 -2.90
CA THR A 276 10.71 7.74 -2.83
C THR A 276 11.96 7.52 -1.99
N LEU A 277 11.85 6.88 -0.82
CA LEU A 277 12.98 6.55 0.05
C LEU A 277 13.96 5.56 -0.61
N ALA A 278 13.46 4.64 -1.43
CA ALA A 278 14.27 3.70 -2.21
C ALA A 278 14.99 4.37 -3.40
N GLY A 279 14.70 5.64 -3.69
CA GLY A 279 15.26 6.38 -4.83
C GLY A 279 14.54 6.08 -6.15
N HIS A 280 13.33 5.53 -6.08
CA HIS A 280 12.49 5.21 -7.23
C HIS A 280 11.35 6.23 -7.39
N SER A 281 10.84 6.38 -8.59
CA SER A 281 9.53 6.99 -8.78
C SER A 281 8.41 5.98 -8.45
N PHE A 282 7.24 6.49 -8.10
CA PHE A 282 6.15 5.62 -7.67
C PHE A 282 5.63 4.72 -8.81
N GLU A 283 5.51 5.27 -10.03
CA GLU A 283 5.10 4.50 -11.21
C GLU A 283 6.13 3.41 -11.59
N HIS A 284 7.43 3.61 -11.27
CA HIS A 284 8.46 2.59 -11.48
C HIS A 284 8.19 1.33 -10.68
N GLU A 285 7.90 1.46 -9.38
CA GLU A 285 7.62 0.32 -8.50
C GLU A 285 6.35 -0.43 -8.96
N ILE A 286 5.31 0.30 -9.38
CA ILE A 286 4.08 -0.31 -9.91
C ILE A 286 4.36 -1.07 -11.20
N ALA A 287 5.07 -0.46 -12.15
CA ALA A 287 5.42 -1.08 -13.42
C ALA A 287 6.31 -2.32 -13.22
N MET A 288 7.26 -2.27 -12.29
CA MET A 288 8.12 -3.39 -11.92
C MET A 288 7.29 -4.54 -11.32
N ALA A 289 6.41 -4.25 -10.38
CA ALA A 289 5.52 -5.24 -9.77
C ALA A 289 4.59 -5.90 -10.80
N ALA A 290 4.05 -5.12 -11.74
CA ALA A 290 3.23 -5.62 -12.84
C ALA A 290 4.04 -6.55 -13.76
N ALA A 291 5.25 -6.14 -14.15
CA ALA A 291 6.12 -6.93 -15.01
C ALA A 291 6.55 -8.26 -14.36
N LEU A 292 6.72 -8.28 -13.03
CA LEU A 292 7.06 -9.48 -12.26
C LEU A 292 5.83 -10.32 -11.84
N GLY A 293 4.61 -9.82 -12.10
CA GLY A 293 3.35 -10.53 -11.77
C GLY A 293 2.98 -10.50 -10.29
N ILE A 294 3.59 -9.61 -9.49
CA ILE A 294 3.38 -9.51 -8.05
C ILE A 294 2.68 -8.21 -7.61
N PHE A 295 2.11 -7.44 -8.53
CA PHE A 295 1.32 -6.27 -8.16
C PHE A 295 0.06 -6.66 -7.37
N GLY A 296 -0.17 -6.04 -6.21
CA GLY A 296 -1.26 -6.38 -5.30
C GLY A 296 -2.10 -5.19 -4.87
N SER A 297 -1.54 -4.29 -4.06
CA SER A 297 -2.22 -3.14 -3.46
C SER A 297 -1.30 -1.94 -3.36
N ILE A 298 -1.86 -0.81 -2.97
CA ILE A 298 -1.16 0.47 -2.81
C ILE A 298 -1.46 1.06 -1.44
N ASP A 299 -0.42 1.47 -0.72
CA ASP A 299 -0.51 2.44 0.35
C ASP A 299 -0.23 3.82 -0.21
N MET A 300 -1.33 4.58 -0.30
CA MET A 300 -1.35 5.85 -1.02
C MET A 300 -1.00 7.01 -0.11
N ASN A 301 0.15 7.60 -0.36
CA ASN A 301 0.62 8.80 0.30
C ASN A 301 1.55 9.59 -0.62
N LYS A 302 2.38 10.43 -0.06
CA LYS A 302 3.41 11.20 -0.76
C LYS A 302 4.63 11.34 0.13
N GLY A 303 5.79 11.01 -0.42
CA GLY A 303 7.09 11.30 0.15
C GLY A 303 7.64 12.67 -0.21
N ASP A 304 8.67 13.07 0.51
CA ASP A 304 9.50 14.23 0.20
C ASP A 304 10.96 13.78 0.08
N ALA A 305 11.45 13.70 -1.16
CA ALA A 305 12.81 13.26 -1.46
C ALA A 305 13.89 14.15 -0.81
N GLN A 306 13.57 15.42 -0.50
CA GLN A 306 14.53 16.34 0.13
C GLN A 306 14.67 16.10 1.63
N SER A 307 13.57 15.79 2.32
CA SER A 307 13.62 15.51 3.75
C SER A 307 14.25 14.14 4.06
N GLY A 308 14.09 13.18 3.15
CA GLY A 308 14.63 11.83 3.31
C GLY A 308 13.98 11.02 4.43
N TRP A 309 12.76 11.41 4.85
CA TRP A 309 12.01 10.77 5.93
C TRP A 309 10.72 10.16 5.41
N ASP A 310 10.19 9.23 6.19
CA ASP A 310 8.86 8.71 6.00
C ASP A 310 7.82 9.73 6.48
N THR A 311 7.45 10.62 5.57
CA THR A 311 6.58 11.76 5.87
C THR A 311 5.09 11.42 5.86
N ASP A 312 4.69 10.35 5.17
CA ASP A 312 3.30 9.86 5.04
C ASP A 312 2.30 11.00 4.78
N GLN A 313 2.63 11.90 3.86
CA GLN A 313 1.73 13.00 3.54
C GLN A 313 0.60 12.52 2.64
N PHE A 314 -0.58 13.10 2.81
CA PHE A 314 -1.65 12.92 1.83
C PHE A 314 -1.21 13.40 0.43
N PRO A 315 -1.56 12.67 -0.65
CA PRO A 315 -1.18 13.04 -2.00
C PRO A 315 -1.79 14.38 -2.41
N THR A 316 -0.98 15.22 -3.05
CA THR A 316 -1.38 16.56 -3.54
C THR A 316 -0.95 16.80 -4.99
N ASN A 317 -0.10 15.93 -5.56
CA ASN A 317 0.42 16.05 -6.91
C ASN A 317 -0.38 15.15 -7.86
N VAL A 318 -1.08 15.79 -8.80
CA VAL A 318 -1.91 15.07 -9.77
C VAL A 318 -1.07 14.40 -10.86
N GLU A 319 0.06 14.97 -11.26
CA GLU A 319 0.89 14.45 -12.33
C GLU A 319 1.50 13.10 -11.97
N ASP A 320 2.24 13.02 -10.86
CA ASP A 320 2.84 11.76 -10.39
C ASP A 320 1.78 10.69 -10.12
N THR A 321 0.64 11.12 -9.53
CA THR A 321 -0.48 10.20 -9.28
C THR A 321 -1.11 9.71 -10.59
N ALA A 322 -1.17 10.54 -11.65
CA ALA A 322 -1.70 10.13 -12.95
C ALA A 322 -0.78 9.12 -13.65
N LEU A 323 0.53 9.26 -13.55
CA LEU A 323 1.49 8.27 -14.06
C LEU A 323 1.37 6.93 -13.31
N ALA A 324 1.24 6.98 -11.99
CA ALA A 324 0.97 5.80 -11.18
C ALA A 324 -0.35 5.10 -11.57
N MET A 325 -1.44 5.88 -11.72
CA MET A 325 -2.74 5.36 -12.18
C MET A 325 -2.67 4.76 -13.59
N TYR A 326 -1.88 5.35 -14.49
CA TYR A 326 -1.66 4.83 -15.82
C TYR A 326 -1.03 3.43 -15.76
N GLU A 327 -0.01 3.21 -14.92
CA GLU A 327 0.60 1.89 -14.74
C GLU A 327 -0.34 0.90 -14.03
N ILE A 328 -1.13 1.34 -13.04
CA ILE A 328 -2.18 0.51 -12.42
C ILE A 328 -3.20 0.03 -13.47
N LEU A 329 -3.68 0.94 -14.33
CA LEU A 329 -4.63 0.58 -15.38
C LEU A 329 -4.02 -0.38 -16.40
N ARG A 330 -2.76 -0.17 -16.80
CA ARG A 330 -2.02 -1.08 -17.69
C ARG A 330 -1.81 -2.47 -17.10
N ALA A 331 -1.66 -2.55 -15.78
CA ALA A 331 -1.59 -3.81 -15.05
C ALA A 331 -2.95 -4.53 -14.93
N GLY A 332 -4.04 -3.94 -15.43
CA GLY A 332 -5.39 -4.48 -15.34
C GLY A 332 -6.19 -4.01 -14.12
N GLY A 333 -5.66 -3.05 -13.34
CA GLY A 333 -6.28 -2.54 -12.14
C GLY A 333 -6.13 -3.45 -10.91
N PHE A 334 -6.81 -3.09 -9.84
CA PHE A 334 -6.82 -3.91 -8.61
C PHE A 334 -7.72 -5.13 -8.76
N THR A 335 -7.29 -6.23 -8.15
CA THR A 335 -8.12 -7.44 -7.93
C THR A 335 -8.69 -7.44 -6.52
N THR A 336 -7.85 -7.71 -5.51
CA THR A 336 -8.19 -7.65 -4.09
C THR A 336 -7.68 -6.39 -3.40
N GLY A 337 -6.64 -5.76 -3.95
CA GLY A 337 -6.06 -4.51 -3.43
C GLY A 337 -6.93 -3.27 -3.64
N GLY A 338 -6.39 -2.13 -3.28
CA GLY A 338 -7.02 -0.81 -3.41
C GLY A 338 -6.01 0.29 -3.09
N LEU A 339 -6.50 1.51 -2.94
CA LEU A 339 -5.74 2.66 -2.47
C LEU A 339 -6.05 2.89 -0.99
N ASN A 340 -5.21 2.35 -0.11
CA ASN A 340 -5.28 2.65 1.31
C ASN A 340 -4.51 3.95 1.58
N PHE A 341 -5.13 4.92 2.26
CA PHE A 341 -4.45 6.16 2.65
C PHE A 341 -3.57 5.92 3.88
N ASP A 342 -2.38 5.35 3.66
CA ASP A 342 -1.32 5.32 4.66
C ASP A 342 -0.70 6.71 4.76
N ALA A 343 -1.50 7.64 5.28
CA ALA A 343 -1.19 9.06 5.30
C ALA A 343 -1.70 9.72 6.58
N LYS A 344 -0.89 10.64 7.12
CA LYS A 344 -1.19 11.39 8.34
C LYS A 344 -1.32 12.88 8.06
N ILE A 345 -2.24 13.53 8.76
CA ILE A 345 -2.33 14.99 8.77
C ILE A 345 -1.09 15.59 9.45
N ARG A 346 -0.76 16.85 9.15
CA ARG A 346 0.39 17.50 9.82
C ARG A 346 0.11 17.65 11.31
N ARG A 347 1.15 17.57 12.13
CA ARG A 347 1.04 17.73 13.58
C ARG A 347 0.46 19.09 14.02
N GLN A 348 0.38 20.08 13.13
CA GLN A 348 -0.23 21.40 13.36
C GLN A 348 -1.71 21.44 12.96
N SER A 349 -2.22 20.44 12.26
CA SER A 349 -3.60 20.32 11.80
C SER A 349 -4.41 19.57 12.89
N ILE A 350 -4.88 20.30 13.88
CA ILE A 350 -5.42 19.72 15.12
C ILE A 350 -6.95 19.66 15.19
N GLU A 351 -7.63 20.30 14.24
CA GLU A 351 -9.07 20.30 14.20
C GLU A 351 -9.64 18.99 13.63
N PRO A 352 -10.79 18.49 14.11
CA PRO A 352 -11.42 17.29 13.56
C PRO A 352 -11.65 17.34 12.05
N GLU A 353 -12.01 18.53 11.53
CA GLU A 353 -12.26 18.79 10.12
C GLU A 353 -11.01 18.58 9.25
N ASP A 354 -9.82 18.83 9.78
CA ASP A 354 -8.56 18.61 9.05
C ASP A 354 -8.43 17.16 8.58
N LEU A 355 -8.89 16.20 9.38
CA LEU A 355 -8.85 14.79 9.03
C LEU A 355 -9.79 14.46 7.86
N VAL A 356 -10.98 15.06 7.85
CA VAL A 356 -11.95 14.92 6.75
C VAL A 356 -11.39 15.55 5.47
N LEU A 357 -10.92 16.80 5.56
CA LEU A 357 -10.41 17.57 4.42
C LEU A 357 -9.18 16.93 3.76
N ALA A 358 -8.27 16.37 4.57
CA ALA A 358 -7.09 15.70 4.06
C ALA A 358 -7.46 14.48 3.20
N HIS A 359 -8.36 13.62 3.70
CA HIS A 359 -8.84 12.47 2.95
C HIS A 359 -9.62 12.89 1.70
N ALA A 360 -10.58 13.81 1.84
CA ALA A 360 -11.41 14.25 0.72
C ALA A 360 -10.55 14.85 -0.42
N SER A 361 -9.58 15.69 -0.06
CA SER A 361 -8.63 16.24 -1.04
C SER A 361 -7.79 15.18 -1.72
N ALA A 362 -7.31 14.18 -0.97
CA ALA A 362 -6.53 13.08 -1.52
C ALA A 362 -7.36 12.17 -2.44
N MET A 363 -8.61 11.88 -2.06
CA MET A 363 -9.57 11.15 -2.90
C MET A 363 -9.80 11.87 -4.24
N ASP A 364 -9.94 13.20 -4.21
CA ASP A 364 -10.09 14.03 -5.41
C ASP A 364 -8.83 14.03 -6.28
N VAL A 365 -7.64 14.08 -5.69
CA VAL A 365 -6.37 13.95 -6.43
C VAL A 365 -6.30 12.61 -7.17
N CYS A 366 -6.59 11.51 -6.49
CA CYS A 366 -6.60 10.18 -7.08
C CYS A 366 -7.70 10.01 -8.15
N ALA A 367 -8.88 10.58 -7.92
CA ALA A 367 -9.98 10.54 -8.88
C ALA A 367 -9.65 11.32 -10.16
N ARG A 368 -9.08 12.51 -10.03
CA ARG A 368 -8.61 13.28 -11.18
C ARG A 368 -7.49 12.57 -11.93
N ALA A 369 -6.54 11.98 -11.21
CA ALA A 369 -5.45 11.18 -11.77
C ALA A 369 -5.97 9.97 -12.56
N LEU A 370 -7.00 9.28 -12.06
CA LEU A 370 -7.66 8.18 -12.77
C LEU A 370 -8.27 8.65 -14.10
N LEU A 371 -8.94 9.81 -14.11
CA LEU A 371 -9.54 10.36 -15.35
C LEU A 371 -8.46 10.69 -16.38
N ILE A 372 -7.35 11.32 -15.95
CA ILE A 372 -6.21 11.63 -16.83
C ILE A 372 -5.57 10.35 -17.36
N ALA A 373 -5.35 9.36 -16.50
CA ALA A 373 -4.80 8.07 -16.92
C ALA A 373 -5.71 7.33 -17.90
N ALA A 374 -7.03 7.42 -17.71
CA ALA A 374 -8.00 6.87 -18.64
C ALA A 374 -7.92 7.53 -20.01
N ASP A 375 -7.80 8.86 -20.07
CA ASP A 375 -7.61 9.60 -21.34
C ASP A 375 -6.33 9.16 -22.05
N MET A 376 -5.22 8.94 -21.32
CA MET A 376 -3.96 8.40 -21.87
C MET A 376 -4.15 6.99 -22.46
N ILE A 377 -4.92 6.13 -21.78
CA ILE A 377 -5.22 4.76 -22.23
C ILE A 377 -6.09 4.80 -23.50
N GLU A 378 -7.15 5.62 -23.52
CA GLU A 378 -8.10 5.71 -24.64
C GLU A 378 -7.44 6.29 -25.90
N ASP A 379 -6.61 7.33 -25.77
CA ASP A 379 -5.82 7.87 -26.89
C ASP A 379 -4.81 6.85 -27.43
N GLY A 380 -4.19 6.07 -26.53
CA GLY A 380 -3.27 5.00 -26.85
C GLY A 380 -1.95 5.47 -27.49
N ALA A 381 -1.65 6.77 -27.49
CA ALA A 381 -0.44 7.30 -28.14
C ALA A 381 0.84 6.83 -27.45
N LEU A 382 0.81 6.71 -26.12
CA LEU A 382 1.94 6.19 -25.33
C LEU A 382 2.20 4.71 -25.66
N GLN A 383 1.15 3.88 -25.70
CA GLN A 383 1.28 2.46 -26.05
C GLN A 383 1.78 2.29 -27.50
N LYS A 384 1.25 3.05 -28.46
CA LYS A 384 1.73 3.04 -29.85
C LYS A 384 3.22 3.41 -29.97
N ALA A 385 3.70 4.31 -29.12
CA ALA A 385 5.12 4.68 -29.08
C ALA A 385 5.99 3.51 -28.58
N VAL A 386 5.54 2.80 -27.54
CA VAL A 386 6.19 1.57 -27.03
C VAL A 386 6.21 0.50 -28.12
N ASP A 387 5.06 0.20 -28.74
CA ASP A 387 4.95 -0.83 -29.78
C ASP A 387 5.88 -0.52 -30.97
N ALA A 388 5.91 0.74 -31.43
CA ALA A 388 6.80 1.16 -32.50
C ALA A 388 8.29 1.05 -32.13
N ARG A 389 8.64 1.30 -30.87
CA ARG A 389 10.02 1.20 -30.36
C ARG A 389 10.52 -0.24 -30.40
N TYR A 390 9.69 -1.20 -30.05
CA TYR A 390 10.03 -2.61 -29.90
C TYR A 390 9.63 -3.48 -31.09
N ALA A 391 9.00 -2.92 -32.14
CA ALA A 391 8.49 -3.66 -33.31
C ALA A 391 9.52 -4.60 -33.98
N GLY A 392 10.83 -4.28 -33.88
CA GLY A 392 11.89 -5.13 -34.38
C GLY A 392 11.98 -6.49 -33.69
N TRP A 393 11.60 -6.58 -32.43
CA TRP A 393 11.59 -7.84 -31.66
C TRP A 393 10.42 -8.75 -32.05
N ASP A 394 9.33 -8.16 -32.57
CA ASP A 394 8.16 -8.88 -33.08
C ASP A 394 8.36 -9.36 -34.52
N ALA A 395 9.39 -8.90 -35.22
CA ALA A 395 9.77 -9.38 -36.53
C ALA A 395 10.44 -10.77 -36.42
N PRO A 396 10.42 -11.59 -37.52
CA PRO A 396 11.02 -12.93 -37.50
C PRO A 396 12.48 -12.95 -37.04
N ALA A 397 13.28 -11.97 -37.48
CA ALA A 397 14.70 -11.86 -37.08
C ALA A 397 14.90 -11.57 -35.57
N GLY A 398 14.05 -10.71 -35.00
CA GLY A 398 14.09 -10.43 -33.54
C GLY A 398 13.65 -11.63 -32.73
N ARG A 399 12.55 -12.28 -33.11
CA ARG A 399 12.09 -13.51 -32.43
C ARG A 399 13.12 -14.63 -32.45
N ALA A 400 13.85 -14.82 -33.60
CA ALA A 400 14.90 -15.83 -33.73
C ALA A 400 16.05 -15.61 -32.75
N LEU A 401 16.35 -14.36 -32.33
CA LEU A 401 17.39 -14.07 -31.34
C LEU A 401 17.04 -14.57 -29.92
N LEU A 402 15.72 -14.62 -29.61
CA LEU A 402 15.20 -15.07 -28.32
C LEU A 402 14.89 -16.56 -28.28
N ASP A 403 15.01 -17.26 -29.40
CA ASP A 403 14.81 -18.70 -29.47
C ASP A 403 15.92 -19.43 -28.70
N LYS A 404 15.55 -20.45 -27.91
CA LYS A 404 16.49 -21.29 -27.15
C LYS A 404 17.50 -22.04 -28.05
N GLY A 405 17.20 -22.20 -29.34
CA GLY A 405 18.10 -22.77 -30.36
C GLY A 405 19.15 -21.80 -30.87
N SER A 406 19.07 -20.52 -30.55
CA SER A 406 20.04 -19.52 -30.98
C SER A 406 21.35 -19.66 -30.19
N SER A 407 22.50 -19.54 -30.85
CA SER A 407 23.82 -19.56 -30.20
C SER A 407 24.61 -18.29 -30.50
N LEU A 408 25.59 -17.96 -29.65
CA LEU A 408 26.44 -16.78 -29.87
C LEU A 408 27.19 -16.88 -31.20
N GLU A 409 27.63 -18.10 -31.59
CA GLU A 409 28.35 -18.37 -32.83
C GLU A 409 27.45 -18.11 -34.04
N ALA A 410 26.16 -18.56 -34.00
CA ALA A 410 25.22 -18.33 -35.07
C ALA A 410 24.88 -16.84 -35.22
N ILE A 411 24.73 -16.12 -34.08
CA ILE A 411 24.49 -14.68 -34.07
C ILE A 411 25.69 -13.93 -34.64
N ALA A 412 26.94 -14.27 -34.23
CA ALA A 412 28.14 -13.64 -34.73
C ALA A 412 28.30 -13.87 -36.26
N ALA A 413 28.13 -15.11 -36.71
CA ALA A 413 28.23 -15.46 -38.13
C ALA A 413 27.19 -14.65 -38.98
N ARG A 414 25.97 -14.44 -38.47
CA ARG A 414 24.98 -13.61 -39.11
C ARG A 414 25.43 -12.15 -39.19
N VAL A 415 25.91 -11.58 -38.09
CA VAL A 415 26.35 -10.17 -38.04
C VAL A 415 27.48 -9.94 -39.03
N GLU A 416 28.43 -10.85 -39.15
CA GLU A 416 29.55 -10.79 -40.10
C GLU A 416 29.09 -10.94 -41.54
N ALA A 417 28.22 -11.94 -41.82
CA ALA A 417 27.75 -12.24 -43.16
C ALA A 417 26.86 -11.10 -43.72
N GLU A 418 26.03 -10.50 -42.88
CA GLU A 418 25.14 -9.39 -43.26
C GLU A 418 25.83 -8.02 -43.16
N ASN A 419 27.06 -7.95 -42.67
CA ASN A 419 27.78 -6.71 -42.38
C ASN A 419 26.92 -5.71 -41.58
N LEU A 420 26.29 -6.21 -40.50
CA LEU A 420 25.33 -5.42 -39.75
C LEU A 420 26.03 -4.25 -39.02
N ASP A 421 25.60 -3.03 -39.29
CA ASP A 421 26.01 -1.78 -38.63
C ASP A 421 24.75 -1.06 -38.11
N PRO A 422 24.27 -1.41 -36.89
CA PRO A 422 23.06 -0.81 -36.34
C PRO A 422 23.23 0.67 -36.08
N GLN A 423 22.34 1.48 -36.65
CA GLN A 423 22.35 2.92 -36.41
C GLN A 423 21.39 3.29 -35.27
N PRO A 424 21.76 4.26 -34.40
CA PRO A 424 20.94 4.67 -33.28
C PRO A 424 19.63 5.30 -33.72
N ARG A 425 18.55 5.03 -32.98
CA ARG A 425 17.25 5.67 -33.19
C ARG A 425 16.91 6.54 -31.97
N SER A 426 16.25 7.69 -32.24
CA SER A 426 15.81 8.58 -31.16
C SER A 426 14.85 7.89 -30.20
N GLY A 427 15.07 8.06 -28.91
CA GLY A 427 14.16 7.60 -27.84
C GLY A 427 12.91 8.46 -27.70
N ARG A 428 12.95 9.72 -28.20
CA ARG A 428 11.83 10.68 -28.21
C ARG A 428 11.27 11.00 -26.81
N GLN A 429 12.07 10.92 -25.76
CA GLN A 429 11.65 11.13 -24.37
C GLN A 429 10.95 12.48 -24.18
N GLU A 430 11.56 13.58 -24.63
CA GLU A 430 11.02 14.94 -24.50
C GLU A 430 9.65 15.09 -25.18
N ARG A 431 9.44 14.37 -26.31
CA ARG A 431 8.16 14.36 -27.00
C ARG A 431 7.08 13.61 -26.19
N LEU A 432 7.45 12.51 -25.53
CA LEU A 432 6.51 11.72 -24.72
C LEU A 432 6.16 12.47 -23.43
N GLU A 433 7.12 13.14 -22.80
CA GLU A 433 6.91 14.00 -21.62
C GLU A 433 5.98 15.17 -21.97
N ALA A 434 6.23 15.86 -23.11
CA ALA A 434 5.33 16.90 -23.60
C ALA A 434 3.90 16.38 -23.91
N LEU A 435 3.79 15.15 -24.39
CA LEU A 435 2.49 14.51 -24.59
C LEU A 435 1.78 14.28 -23.25
N VAL A 436 2.46 13.71 -22.25
CA VAL A 436 1.91 13.52 -20.90
C VAL A 436 1.41 14.84 -20.34
N SER A 437 2.24 15.91 -20.39
CA SER A 437 1.85 17.24 -19.91
C SER A 437 0.58 17.76 -20.60
N SER A 438 0.27 17.34 -21.82
CA SER A 438 -0.94 17.78 -22.52
C SER A 438 -2.25 17.19 -21.98
N TYR A 439 -2.20 16.08 -21.21
CA TYR A 439 -3.35 15.49 -20.55
C TYR A 439 -3.67 16.12 -19.18
N LEU A 440 -2.74 16.86 -18.58
CA LEU A 440 -2.88 17.44 -17.23
C LEU A 440 -3.78 18.68 -17.15
N ARG A 441 -4.56 18.97 -18.18
CA ARG A 441 -5.40 20.19 -18.32
C ARG A 441 -6.60 20.23 -17.36
#